data_a02eab23c4e8ee592f983ae0a9408ea8
#
_entry.id   a02eab23c4e8ee592f983ae0a9408ea8
#
_cell.length_a   1.000
_cell.length_b   1.000
_cell.length_c   1.000
_cell.angle_alpha   90.00
_cell.angle_beta   90.00
_cell.angle_gamma   90.00
#
_symmetry.space_group_name_H-M   'P 1'
#
loop_
_entity.id
_entity.type
_entity.pdbx_description
1 polymer ?
#
loop_
_entity_poly.entity_id
_entity_poly.type
_entity_poly.pdbx_seq_one_letter_code
_entity_poly.pdbx_strand_id
1 'polypeptide(L)'
;MLGTYYYHEILRKTVIAFGTLFNDIHVRHDGSNNKSISDLKVALAYGPMQKFLARIEQQPDLNRATQITLPRMSFEMNNIAYDPTRKSGITQTFKASDGSKLRKVFMPVPYNIGFELNILVKLNDDALQIIEQILPFFQPSFNLTVDLVSVIGEKRDISIVLDNISCLLYTSPSPRDRG
;
A
#
# COMPACT_ATOMS: atom_id res chain seq x y z
N MET A 1 -20.11 26.85 -5.53
CA MET A 1 -19.75 25.86 -4.48
C MET A 1 -18.46 25.12 -4.76
N LEU A 2 -18.05 24.87 -5.97
CA LEU A 2 -16.79 24.20 -6.29
C LEU A 2 -15.56 25.14 -6.26
N GLY A 3 -15.69 26.38 -5.84
CA GLY A 3 -14.58 27.33 -5.73
C GLY A 3 -14.00 27.53 -4.34
N THR A 4 -14.55 26.89 -3.31
CA THR A 4 -14.03 26.99 -1.96
C THR A 4 -12.97 25.92 -1.70
N TYR A 5 -11.79 26.32 -1.25
CA TYR A 5 -10.69 25.43 -0.98
C TYR A 5 -10.96 24.62 0.30
N TYR A 6 -11.16 23.31 0.16
CA TYR A 6 -11.25 22.35 1.26
C TYR A 6 -10.22 21.24 1.05
N TYR A 7 -9.17 21.22 1.84
CA TYR A 7 -8.14 20.19 1.76
C TYR A 7 -7.73 19.73 3.17
N HIS A 8 -8.15 18.54 3.54
CA HIS A 8 -7.85 17.91 4.83
C HIS A 8 -6.83 16.78 4.73
N GLU A 9 -6.19 16.61 3.57
CA GLU A 9 -5.18 15.57 3.29
C GLU A 9 -5.68 14.13 3.52
N ILE A 10 -6.99 13.89 3.48
CA ILE A 10 -7.57 12.57 3.80
C ILE A 10 -7.01 11.48 2.88
N LEU A 11 -7.03 11.69 1.58
CA LEU A 11 -6.49 10.72 0.61
C LEU A 11 -5.00 10.50 0.81
N ARG A 12 -4.24 11.56 1.05
CA ARG A 12 -2.80 11.45 1.33
C ARG A 12 -2.53 10.63 2.60
N LYS A 13 -3.27 10.89 3.67
CA LYS A 13 -3.16 10.14 4.92
C LYS A 13 -3.52 8.67 4.73
N THR A 14 -4.54 8.36 3.91
CA THR A 14 -4.94 6.99 3.59
C THR A 14 -3.84 6.25 2.81
N VAL A 15 -3.22 6.91 1.83
CA VAL A 15 -2.08 6.34 1.07
C VAL A 15 -0.89 6.07 2.00
N ILE A 16 -0.55 7.00 2.89
CA ILE A 16 0.54 6.83 3.86
C ILE A 16 0.22 5.70 4.83
N ALA A 17 -1.00 5.64 5.34
CA ALA A 17 -1.46 4.61 6.25
C ALA A 17 -1.39 3.21 5.62
N PHE A 18 -1.82 3.07 4.36
CA PHE A 18 -1.67 1.84 3.60
C PHE A 18 -0.20 1.44 3.44
N GLY A 19 0.67 2.38 3.06
CA GLY A 19 2.11 2.11 2.91
C GLY A 19 2.79 1.69 4.21
N THR A 20 2.36 2.24 5.36
CA THR A 20 2.93 1.86 6.67
C THR A 20 2.67 0.40 7.04
N LEU A 21 1.56 -0.20 6.59
CA LEU A 21 1.25 -1.61 6.87
C LEU A 21 2.30 -2.56 6.31
N PHE A 22 2.88 -2.24 5.16
CA PHE A 22 3.79 -3.12 4.43
C PHE A 22 5.26 -2.67 4.50
N ASN A 23 5.57 -1.68 5.32
CA ASN A 23 6.91 -1.08 5.35
C ASN A 23 7.95 -1.87 6.14
N ASP A 24 7.56 -2.92 6.84
CA ASP A 24 8.45 -3.70 7.74
C ASP A 24 8.47 -5.18 7.41
N ILE A 25 8.43 -5.51 6.12
CA ILE A 25 8.52 -6.88 5.62
C ILE A 25 9.99 -7.21 5.35
N HIS A 26 10.41 -8.38 5.81
CA HIS A 26 11.77 -8.89 5.69
C HIS A 26 11.81 -10.24 5.00
N VAL A 27 12.85 -10.47 4.22
CA VAL A 27 13.16 -11.76 3.60
C VAL A 27 14.45 -12.29 4.19
N ARG A 28 14.48 -13.57 4.60
CA ARG A 28 15.62 -14.25 5.19
C ARG A 28 16.10 -15.37 4.30
N HIS A 29 17.39 -15.46 4.14
CA HIS A 29 18.05 -16.57 3.48
C HIS A 29 18.88 -17.33 4.50
N ASP A 30 18.58 -18.62 4.67
CA ASP A 30 19.28 -19.50 5.59
C ASP A 30 20.40 -20.25 4.88
N GLY A 31 21.56 -20.35 5.55
CA GLY A 31 22.68 -21.15 5.09
C GLY A 31 22.55 -22.60 5.52
N SER A 32 23.47 -23.43 5.00
CA SER A 32 23.54 -24.89 5.21
C SER A 32 23.57 -25.35 6.68
N ASN A 33 23.73 -24.44 7.66
CA ASN A 33 23.83 -24.75 9.09
C ASN A 33 22.74 -24.07 9.91
N ASN A 34 21.56 -23.77 9.37
CA ASN A 34 20.46 -23.07 10.05
C ASN A 34 20.86 -21.71 10.66
N LYS A 35 21.93 -21.09 10.17
CA LYS A 35 22.27 -19.70 10.49
C LYS A 35 21.79 -18.82 9.36
N SER A 36 20.97 -17.82 9.67
CA SER A 36 20.55 -16.80 8.71
C SER A 36 21.81 -16.12 8.12
N ILE A 37 21.97 -16.21 6.80
CA ILE A 37 23.09 -15.58 6.08
C ILE A 37 22.77 -14.12 5.81
N SER A 38 21.52 -13.81 5.50
CA SER A 38 21.08 -12.45 5.23
C SER A 38 19.67 -12.22 5.72
N ASP A 39 19.42 -11.06 6.31
CA ASP A 39 18.12 -10.51 6.64
C ASP A 39 17.97 -9.22 5.82
N LEU A 40 17.07 -9.24 4.84
CA LEU A 40 16.92 -8.14 3.90
C LEU A 40 15.54 -7.52 4.05
N LYS A 41 15.51 -6.24 4.44
CA LYS A 41 14.27 -5.46 4.45
C LYS A 41 13.80 -5.20 3.01
N VAL A 42 12.54 -5.54 2.72
CA VAL A 42 11.94 -5.33 1.41
C VAL A 42 11.62 -3.85 1.21
N ALA A 43 12.21 -3.23 0.19
CA ALA A 43 11.97 -1.83 -0.11
C ALA A 43 10.56 -1.62 -0.65
N LEU A 44 9.80 -0.68 -0.05
CA LEU A 44 8.46 -0.29 -0.46
C LEU A 44 8.48 1.10 -1.11
N ALA A 45 7.75 1.28 -2.21
CA ALA A 45 7.62 2.57 -2.87
C ALA A 45 6.21 2.79 -3.43
N TYR A 46 5.73 4.04 -3.40
CA TYR A 46 4.48 4.43 -4.06
C TYR A 46 4.72 4.67 -5.56
N GLY A 47 3.96 3.99 -6.39
CA GLY A 47 3.96 4.16 -7.83
C GLY A 47 3.62 2.89 -8.61
N PRO A 48 3.28 3.02 -9.89
CA PRO A 48 2.90 1.92 -10.75
C PRO A 48 4.06 0.93 -10.96
N MET A 49 3.70 -0.36 -11.03
CA MET A 49 4.65 -1.45 -11.26
C MET A 49 5.51 -1.21 -12.50
N GLN A 50 4.91 -0.72 -13.59
CA GLN A 50 5.60 -0.49 -14.87
C GLN A 50 6.78 0.47 -14.74
N LYS A 51 6.70 1.46 -13.85
CA LYS A 51 7.81 2.39 -13.60
C LYS A 51 9.04 1.68 -13.03
N PHE A 52 8.84 0.65 -12.23
CA PHE A 52 9.92 -0.13 -11.62
C PHE A 52 10.45 -1.17 -12.61
N LEU A 53 9.57 -1.82 -13.38
CA LEU A 53 9.97 -2.74 -14.45
C LEU A 53 10.82 -2.04 -15.52
N ALA A 54 10.38 -0.88 -16.00
CA ALA A 54 11.16 -0.10 -16.97
C ALA A 54 12.56 0.26 -16.46
N ARG A 55 12.72 0.50 -15.15
CA ARG A 55 14.04 0.75 -14.56
C ARG A 55 14.91 -0.51 -14.42
N ILE A 56 14.29 -1.68 -14.28
CA ILE A 56 15.00 -2.96 -14.23
C ILE A 56 15.48 -3.33 -15.64
N GLU A 57 14.65 -3.06 -16.67
CA GLU A 57 14.95 -3.36 -18.08
C GLU A 57 15.93 -2.36 -18.71
N GLN A 58 15.95 -1.12 -18.26
CA GLN A 58 16.95 -0.15 -18.69
C GLN A 58 18.32 -0.65 -18.25
N GLN A 59 19.13 -1.06 -19.21
CA GLN A 59 20.53 -1.43 -18.97
C GLN A 59 21.21 -0.30 -18.21
N PRO A 60 21.90 -0.59 -17.09
CA PRO A 60 22.60 0.43 -16.34
C PRO A 60 23.66 1.04 -17.25
N ASP A 61 23.56 2.32 -17.52
CA ASP A 61 24.62 3.12 -18.08
C ASP A 61 25.84 2.87 -17.19
N LEU A 62 26.94 2.38 -17.76
CA LEU A 62 28.13 1.90 -17.02
C LEU A 62 28.71 2.93 -16.03
N ASN A 63 28.27 4.20 -16.14
CA ASN A 63 28.70 5.29 -15.28
C ASN A 63 27.70 5.69 -14.18
N ARG A 64 26.49 5.08 -14.12
CA ARG A 64 25.49 5.35 -13.08
C ARG A 64 24.86 4.03 -12.61
N ALA A 65 25.45 3.46 -11.57
CA ALA A 65 24.90 2.30 -10.86
C ALA A 65 23.62 2.66 -10.07
N THR A 66 22.53 2.95 -10.75
CA THR A 66 21.20 2.96 -10.14
C THR A 66 20.64 1.55 -10.17
N GLN A 67 21.24 0.66 -9.37
CA GLN A 67 20.72 -0.68 -9.18
C GLN A 67 19.42 -0.60 -8.38
N ILE A 68 18.33 -1.05 -8.98
CA ILE A 68 17.13 -1.36 -8.20
C ILE A 68 17.39 -2.71 -7.55
N THR A 69 17.49 -2.70 -6.23
CA THR A 69 17.60 -3.93 -5.44
C THR A 69 16.26 -4.67 -5.41
N LEU A 70 16.28 -5.96 -5.68
CA LEU A 70 15.19 -6.90 -5.43
C LEU A 70 15.53 -7.72 -4.17
N PRO A 71 14.55 -8.13 -3.37
CA PRO A 71 13.10 -7.95 -3.50
C PRO A 71 12.63 -6.50 -3.27
N ARG A 72 11.53 -6.13 -3.93
CA ARG A 72 10.93 -4.80 -3.81
C ARG A 72 9.41 -4.88 -3.92
N MET A 73 8.72 -4.01 -3.21
CA MET A 73 7.29 -3.82 -3.35
C MET A 73 6.97 -2.42 -3.89
N SER A 74 5.92 -2.33 -4.68
CA SER A 74 5.32 -1.06 -5.09
C SER A 74 3.82 -1.10 -4.85
N PHE A 75 3.23 0.04 -4.54
CA PHE A 75 1.79 0.13 -4.43
C PHE A 75 1.28 1.42 -5.05
N GLU A 76 0.05 1.36 -5.54
CA GLU A 76 -0.64 2.52 -6.09
C GLU A 76 -2.13 2.47 -5.77
N MET A 77 -2.74 3.65 -5.75
CA MET A 77 -4.19 3.79 -5.67
C MET A 77 -4.75 3.73 -7.09
N ASN A 78 -5.56 2.69 -7.38
CA ASN A 78 -6.06 2.43 -8.73
C ASN A 78 -7.53 2.80 -8.91
N ASN A 79 -8.32 2.87 -7.82
CA ASN A 79 -9.75 3.14 -7.92
C ASN A 79 -10.27 3.92 -6.70
N ILE A 80 -11.29 4.76 -6.94
CA ILE A 80 -12.12 5.40 -5.91
C ILE A 80 -13.57 5.26 -6.34
N ALA A 81 -14.37 4.52 -5.59
CA ALA A 81 -15.77 4.26 -5.87
C ALA A 81 -16.66 4.72 -4.70
N TYR A 82 -17.76 5.40 -5.00
CA TYR A 82 -18.77 5.76 -4.02
C TYR A 82 -19.49 4.52 -3.51
N ASP A 83 -19.71 4.43 -2.19
CA ASP A 83 -20.44 3.33 -1.58
C ASP A 83 -21.87 3.76 -1.20
N PRO A 84 -22.89 3.40 -1.99
CA PRO A 84 -24.27 3.77 -1.71
C PRO A 84 -24.85 3.04 -0.49
N THR A 85 -24.30 1.90 -0.09
CA THR A 85 -24.83 1.08 1.01
C THR A 85 -24.58 1.71 2.38
N ARG A 86 -23.47 2.47 2.51
CA ARG A 86 -23.09 3.18 3.73
C ARG A 86 -23.49 4.66 3.72
N LYS A 87 -24.39 5.06 2.80
CA LYS A 87 -24.80 6.44 2.66
C LYS A 87 -25.50 6.94 3.93
N SER A 88 -25.02 8.05 4.47
CA SER A 88 -25.70 8.83 5.52
C SER A 88 -26.54 9.96 4.92
N GLY A 89 -27.59 10.38 5.60
CA GLY A 89 -28.41 11.50 5.14
C GLY A 89 -27.58 12.80 5.05
N ILE A 90 -27.81 13.59 4.00
CA ILE A 90 -27.07 14.85 3.73
C ILE A 90 -27.20 15.85 4.88
N THR A 91 -28.33 15.80 5.60
CA THR A 91 -28.64 16.69 6.72
C THR A 91 -28.08 16.21 8.05
N GLN A 92 -27.56 14.97 8.12
CA GLN A 92 -27.02 14.44 9.35
C GLN A 92 -25.70 15.13 9.69
N THR A 93 -25.62 15.55 10.94
CA THR A 93 -24.43 16.24 11.48
C THR A 93 -24.14 15.70 12.86
N PHE A 94 -22.88 15.70 13.24
CA PHE A 94 -22.48 15.43 14.60
C PHE A 94 -21.77 16.65 15.19
N LYS A 95 -21.78 16.75 16.53
CA LYS A 95 -21.09 17.80 17.25
C LYS A 95 -19.71 17.29 17.61
N ALA A 96 -18.68 17.97 17.15
CA ALA A 96 -17.30 17.75 17.55
C ALA A 96 -16.86 18.88 18.49
N SER A 97 -16.10 18.54 19.53
CA SER A 97 -15.50 19.52 20.44
C SER A 97 -13.99 19.55 20.24
N ASP A 98 -13.47 20.73 20.09
CA ASP A 98 -12.04 21.01 19.99
C ASP A 98 -11.46 21.44 21.38
N GLY A 99 -12.18 21.10 22.45
CA GLY A 99 -11.85 21.50 23.83
C GLY A 99 -12.33 22.91 24.23
N SER A 100 -12.41 23.84 23.30
CA SER A 100 -12.83 25.23 23.56
C SER A 100 -14.10 25.64 22.81
N LYS A 101 -14.42 25.02 21.70
CA LYS A 101 -15.57 25.35 20.84
C LYS A 101 -16.28 24.12 20.32
N LEU A 102 -17.62 24.14 20.37
CA LEU A 102 -18.46 23.15 19.71
C LEU A 102 -18.52 23.46 18.21
N ARG A 103 -18.11 22.51 17.38
CA ARG A 103 -18.22 22.59 15.92
C ARG A 103 -19.25 21.62 15.40
N LYS A 104 -20.07 22.07 14.48
CA LYS A 104 -21.02 21.22 13.74
C LYS A 104 -20.29 20.65 12.51
N VAL A 105 -20.23 19.34 12.42
CA VAL A 105 -19.57 18.64 11.32
C VAL A 105 -20.58 17.80 10.57
N PHE A 106 -20.55 17.84 9.24
CA PHE A 106 -21.37 16.98 8.42
C PHE A 106 -20.85 15.54 8.44
N MET A 107 -21.74 14.56 8.31
CA MET A 107 -21.34 13.17 8.19
C MET A 107 -20.46 12.97 6.95
N PRO A 108 -19.37 12.22 7.06
CA PRO A 108 -18.51 11.96 5.93
C PRO A 108 -19.19 11.12 4.87
N VAL A 109 -18.80 11.37 3.62
CA VAL A 109 -19.28 10.60 2.47
C VAL A 109 -18.46 9.31 2.35
N PRO A 110 -19.11 8.13 2.26
CA PRO A 110 -18.39 6.86 2.18
C PRO A 110 -17.85 6.60 0.76
N TYR A 111 -16.58 6.30 0.67
CA TYR A 111 -15.91 5.85 -0.55
C TYR A 111 -15.10 4.60 -0.28
N ASN A 112 -15.10 3.68 -1.23
CA ASN A 112 -14.18 2.56 -1.30
C ASN A 112 -12.98 2.98 -2.14
N ILE A 113 -11.78 2.77 -1.61
CA ILE A 113 -10.52 3.11 -2.28
C ILE A 113 -9.80 1.81 -2.57
N GLY A 114 -9.57 1.53 -3.87
CA GLY A 114 -8.80 0.37 -4.31
C GLY A 114 -7.30 0.69 -4.31
N PHE A 115 -6.53 -0.22 -3.74
CA PHE A 115 -5.09 -0.23 -3.81
C PHE A 115 -4.60 -1.50 -4.49
N GLU A 116 -3.54 -1.39 -5.23
CA GLU A 116 -2.80 -2.51 -5.80
C GLU A 116 -1.41 -2.55 -5.20
N LEU A 117 -1.05 -3.70 -4.61
CA LEU A 117 0.28 -3.96 -4.07
C LEU A 117 0.99 -4.96 -4.99
N ASN A 118 2.10 -4.55 -5.56
CA ASN A 118 2.91 -5.36 -6.46
C ASN A 118 4.20 -5.79 -5.78
N ILE A 119 4.52 -7.08 -5.85
CA ILE A 119 5.72 -7.69 -5.29
C ILE A 119 6.63 -8.11 -6.43
N LEU A 120 7.82 -7.53 -6.46
CA LEU A 120 8.85 -7.77 -7.47
C LEU A 120 10.01 -8.52 -6.82
N VAL A 121 10.25 -9.76 -7.26
CA VAL A 121 11.29 -10.63 -6.71
C VAL A 121 12.11 -11.26 -7.82
N LYS A 122 13.31 -11.71 -7.47
CA LYS A 122 14.16 -12.52 -8.36
C LYS A 122 13.97 -14.02 -8.11
N LEU A 123 13.79 -14.40 -6.84
CA LEU A 123 13.61 -15.77 -6.42
C LEU A 123 12.15 -15.98 -6.01
N ASN A 124 11.58 -17.11 -6.41
CA ASN A 124 10.19 -17.46 -6.07
C ASN A 124 9.99 -17.65 -4.57
N ASP A 125 11.02 -18.14 -3.87
CA ASP A 125 11.02 -18.33 -2.42
C ASP A 125 10.84 -17.00 -1.67
N ASP A 126 11.47 -15.92 -2.14
CA ASP A 126 11.29 -14.57 -1.58
C ASP A 126 9.84 -14.11 -1.70
N ALA A 127 9.16 -14.43 -2.82
CA ALA A 127 7.75 -14.09 -3.01
C ALA A 127 6.86 -14.81 -2.00
N LEU A 128 7.10 -16.10 -1.79
CA LEU A 128 6.34 -16.90 -0.83
C LEU A 128 6.54 -16.38 0.60
N GLN A 129 7.77 -16.07 0.99
CA GLN A 129 8.05 -15.50 2.31
C GLN A 129 7.32 -14.16 2.53
N ILE A 130 7.26 -13.29 1.51
CA ILE A 130 6.56 -12.01 1.61
C ILE A 130 5.04 -12.24 1.72
N ILE A 131 4.48 -13.12 0.89
CA ILE A 131 3.04 -13.41 0.89
C ILE A 131 2.61 -14.03 2.23
N GLU A 132 3.37 -14.98 2.78
CA GLU A 132 3.09 -15.61 4.06
C GLU A 132 3.16 -14.64 5.24
N GLN A 133 3.90 -13.54 5.14
CA GLN A 133 3.89 -12.48 6.15
C GLN A 133 2.67 -11.57 6.05
N ILE A 134 2.05 -11.45 4.87
CA ILE A 134 0.90 -10.55 4.63
C ILE A 134 -0.43 -11.24 4.92
N LEU A 135 -0.62 -12.46 4.41
CA LEU A 135 -1.91 -13.16 4.41
C LEU A 135 -2.56 -13.34 5.78
N PRO A 136 -1.83 -13.70 6.85
CA PRO A 136 -2.44 -13.96 8.17
C PRO A 136 -3.15 -12.75 8.78
N PHE A 137 -2.83 -11.54 8.36
CA PHE A 137 -3.47 -10.31 8.86
C PHE A 137 -4.85 -10.06 8.26
N PHE A 138 -5.18 -10.71 7.13
CA PHE A 138 -6.45 -10.51 6.42
C PHE A 138 -7.43 -11.67 6.70
N GLN A 139 -8.16 -11.61 7.84
CA GLN A 139 -9.15 -12.62 8.26
C GLN A 139 -10.52 -11.98 8.59
N PRO A 140 -11.41 -11.72 7.67
CA PRO A 140 -11.24 -11.39 6.25
C PRO A 140 -10.75 -9.95 6.03
N SER A 141 -10.69 -9.13 7.09
CA SER A 141 -10.31 -7.73 7.01
C SER A 141 -9.32 -7.33 8.08
N PHE A 142 -8.49 -6.38 7.77
CA PHE A 142 -7.61 -5.70 8.69
C PHE A 142 -8.16 -4.31 9.00
N ASN A 143 -8.30 -3.94 10.28
CA ASN A 143 -8.80 -2.64 10.68
C ASN A 143 -7.65 -1.71 11.06
N LEU A 144 -7.63 -0.54 10.44
CA LEU A 144 -6.63 0.48 10.67
C LEU A 144 -7.29 1.78 11.12
N THR A 145 -6.85 2.32 12.25
CA THR A 145 -7.34 3.63 12.74
C THR A 145 -6.57 4.76 12.07
N VAL A 146 -7.28 5.62 11.34
CA VAL A 146 -6.71 6.79 10.66
C VAL A 146 -7.28 8.06 11.24
N ASP A 147 -6.41 9.03 11.52
CA ASP A 147 -6.78 10.38 11.91
C ASP A 147 -7.22 11.18 10.66
N LEU A 148 -8.53 11.23 10.41
CA LEU A 148 -9.08 11.86 9.21
C LEU A 148 -8.96 13.38 9.26
N VAL A 149 -9.40 13.98 10.36
CA VAL A 149 -9.42 15.43 10.53
C VAL A 149 -8.77 15.81 11.86
N SER A 150 -7.47 16.04 11.82
CA SER A 150 -6.65 16.35 13.02
C SER A 150 -7.13 17.57 13.79
N VAL A 151 -7.73 18.56 13.10
CA VAL A 151 -8.27 19.79 13.75
C VAL A 151 -9.41 19.50 14.72
N ILE A 152 -10.13 18.38 14.55
CA ILE A 152 -11.29 18.01 15.37
C ILE A 152 -10.98 16.76 16.21
N GLY A 153 -9.81 16.12 16.00
CA GLY A 153 -9.44 14.85 16.63
C GLY A 153 -10.29 13.67 16.15
N GLU A 154 -10.90 13.78 14.96
CA GLU A 154 -11.75 12.73 14.40
C GLU A 154 -10.89 11.58 13.89
N LYS A 155 -10.92 10.47 14.63
CA LYS A 155 -10.29 9.21 14.25
C LYS A 155 -11.35 8.24 13.78
N ARG A 156 -11.06 7.50 12.70
CA ARG A 156 -11.95 6.45 12.20
C ARG A 156 -11.19 5.19 11.89
N ASP A 157 -11.85 4.09 12.17
CA ASP A 157 -11.37 2.77 11.78
C ASP A 157 -11.77 2.52 10.33
N ILE A 158 -10.75 2.23 9.52
CA ILE A 158 -10.89 1.88 8.11
C ILE A 158 -10.63 0.39 8.00
N SER A 159 -11.58 -0.33 7.43
CA SER A 159 -11.44 -1.76 7.16
C SER A 159 -10.79 -1.95 5.80
N ILE A 160 -9.70 -2.69 5.77
CA ILE A 160 -8.98 -3.07 4.54
C ILE A 160 -9.27 -4.54 4.29
N VAL A 161 -9.84 -4.84 3.13
CA VAL A 161 -10.21 -6.18 2.69
C VAL A 161 -9.29 -6.59 1.55
N LEU A 162 -8.85 -7.83 1.57
CA LEU A 162 -8.08 -8.41 0.47
C LEU A 162 -9.06 -9.02 -0.56
N ASP A 163 -9.14 -8.41 -1.74
CA ASP A 163 -10.07 -8.85 -2.78
C ASP A 163 -9.52 -10.01 -3.60
N ASN A 164 -8.28 -9.89 -4.09
CA ASN A 164 -7.68 -10.87 -5.00
C ASN A 164 -6.16 -10.89 -4.90
N ILE A 165 -5.59 -12.04 -5.17
CA ILE A 165 -4.15 -12.24 -5.32
C ILE A 165 -3.91 -12.88 -6.68
N SER A 166 -3.07 -12.25 -7.50
CA SER A 166 -2.60 -12.79 -8.76
C SER A 166 -1.08 -12.97 -8.73
N CYS A 167 -0.59 -14.13 -9.20
CA CYS A 167 0.82 -14.40 -9.31
C CYS A 167 1.21 -14.46 -10.79
N LEU A 168 2.03 -13.53 -11.23
CA LEU A 168 2.61 -13.52 -12.58
C LEU A 168 4.07 -13.98 -12.47
N LEU A 169 4.33 -15.22 -12.91
CA LEU A 169 5.69 -15.73 -13.04
C LEU A 169 6.30 -15.16 -14.32
N TYR A 170 7.16 -14.17 -14.17
CA TYR A 170 7.97 -13.65 -15.28
C TYR A 170 9.21 -14.55 -15.43
N THR A 171 9.15 -15.55 -16.32
CA THR A 171 10.32 -16.29 -16.73
C THR A 171 11.09 -15.44 -17.75
N SER A 172 12.14 -14.79 -17.30
CA SER A 172 13.12 -14.19 -18.22
C SER A 172 13.75 -15.33 -19.04
N PRO A 173 13.73 -15.25 -20.38
CA PRO A 173 14.39 -16.27 -21.20
C PRO A 173 15.87 -16.33 -20.82
N SER A 174 16.33 -17.53 -20.46
CA SER A 174 17.74 -17.77 -20.14
C SER A 174 18.62 -17.36 -21.31
N PRO A 175 19.77 -16.69 -21.08
CA PRO A 175 20.72 -16.37 -22.16
C PRO A 175 21.24 -17.61 -22.95
N ARG A 176 20.97 -18.82 -22.45
CA ARG A 176 21.32 -20.07 -23.09
C ARG A 176 20.36 -20.53 -24.20
N ASP A 177 19.19 -19.95 -24.33
CA ASP A 177 18.20 -20.30 -25.36
C ASP A 177 18.38 -19.52 -26.68
N ARG A 178 19.48 -18.80 -26.83
CA ARG A 178 19.91 -18.19 -28.09
C ARG A 178 21.00 -19.03 -28.72
N GLY A 179 20.63 -20.22 -29.16
CA GLY A 179 21.42 -21.04 -30.04
C GLY A 179 20.98 -20.84 -31.49
#